data_24cd4ac02aa0951aa79388d73a76362b
#
_entry.id   24cd4ac02aa0951aa79388d73a76362b
#
_cell.length_a   1.000
_cell.length_b   1.000
_cell.length_c   1.000
_cell.angle_alpha   90.00
_cell.angle_beta   90.00
_cell.angle_gamma   90.00
#
_symmetry.space_group_name_H-M   'P 1'
#
loop_
_entity.id
_entity.type
_entity.pdbx_description
1 polymer ?
#
loop_
_entity_poly.entity_id
_entity_poly.type
_entity_poly.pdbx_seq_one_letter_code
_entity_poly.pdbx_strand_id
1 'polypeptide(L)'
;MIGLNMQVRRAQAQDYRQISSLIFHEANTHRHLDWHSVLEWIGGANYWVLEENGLVTAAFACPEEPPSVAWIRLFAHHPRFPASEVWSVLWETARADIYRSEPQTKVAAIVLKQWFQNLLVSSGFENDENVVLLRLGELTYRSYSPPRGLRIRLMRMEDLPFVAEVDLLAFGSFWHNALDSLQRAYAHALHATVAEDDSGVIGYQLSTGNAFGVHLARLGVKPEAQGRG
;
A
#
# COMPACT_ATOMS: atom_id res chain seq x y z
N MET A 1 7.78 -6.60 -29.81
CA MET A 1 7.99 -5.18 -30.19
C MET A 1 6.68 -4.44 -30.03
N ILE A 2 6.67 -3.43 -29.15
CA ILE A 2 5.54 -2.54 -28.95
C ILE A 2 5.29 -1.79 -30.24
N GLY A 3 4.05 -1.85 -30.77
CA GLY A 3 3.70 -1.37 -32.12
C GLY A 3 3.82 0.13 -32.28
N LEU A 4 3.88 0.60 -33.52
CA LEU A 4 4.05 2.01 -33.94
C LEU A 4 2.99 3.00 -33.39
N ASN A 5 1.88 2.51 -32.81
CA ASN A 5 0.76 3.32 -32.31
C ASN A 5 0.58 3.26 -30.80
N MET A 6 1.61 2.86 -30.04
CA MET A 6 1.56 2.80 -28.58
C MET A 6 2.25 4.01 -27.97
N GLN A 7 1.61 4.60 -26.97
CA GLN A 7 2.11 5.76 -26.26
C GLN A 7 1.98 5.56 -24.75
N VAL A 8 3.06 5.84 -24.02
CA VAL A 8 3.00 6.02 -22.55
C VAL A 8 2.64 7.48 -22.24
N ARG A 9 1.65 7.67 -21.41
CA ARG A 9 1.25 8.98 -20.91
C ARG A 9 0.78 8.91 -19.46
N ARG A 10 0.65 10.07 -18.83
CA ARG A 10 0.03 10.17 -17.50
C ARG A 10 -1.45 9.76 -17.59
N ALA A 11 -1.90 9.03 -16.57
CA ALA A 11 -3.31 8.69 -16.40
C ALA A 11 -4.14 9.95 -16.09
N GLN A 12 -5.32 10.06 -16.66
CA GLN A 12 -6.24 11.18 -16.49
C GLN A 12 -7.58 10.67 -15.99
N ALA A 13 -8.40 11.54 -15.39
CA ALA A 13 -9.70 11.17 -14.83
C ALA A 13 -10.61 10.43 -15.83
N GLN A 14 -10.53 10.74 -17.11
CA GLN A 14 -11.26 10.06 -18.18
C GLN A 14 -10.88 8.58 -18.36
N ASP A 15 -9.69 8.17 -17.91
CA ASP A 15 -9.20 6.79 -18.03
C ASP A 15 -9.80 5.87 -16.96
N TYR A 16 -10.50 6.41 -15.98
CA TYR A 16 -11.05 5.68 -14.83
C TYR A 16 -11.78 4.40 -15.24
N ARG A 17 -12.69 4.48 -16.22
CA ARG A 17 -13.49 3.32 -16.66
C ARG A 17 -12.63 2.26 -17.32
N GLN A 18 -11.68 2.66 -18.15
CA GLN A 18 -10.78 1.73 -18.85
C GLN A 18 -9.83 1.05 -17.88
N ILE A 19 -9.23 1.80 -16.94
CA ILE A 19 -8.35 1.26 -15.91
C ILE A 19 -9.13 0.33 -14.98
N SER A 20 -10.33 0.72 -14.55
CA SER A 20 -11.20 -0.13 -13.70
C SER A 20 -11.53 -1.45 -14.38
N SER A 21 -11.89 -1.42 -15.67
CA SER A 21 -12.15 -2.62 -16.47
C SER A 21 -10.90 -3.49 -16.60
N LEU A 22 -9.75 -2.89 -16.88
CA LEU A 22 -8.47 -3.59 -17.00
C LEU A 22 -8.14 -4.36 -15.69
N ILE A 23 -8.27 -3.68 -14.54
CA ILE A 23 -8.01 -4.29 -13.21
C ILE A 23 -9.00 -5.42 -12.90
N PHE A 24 -10.25 -5.29 -13.31
CA PHE A 24 -11.29 -6.27 -13.01
C PHE A 24 -11.15 -7.55 -13.85
N HIS A 25 -10.78 -7.43 -15.12
CA HIS A 25 -10.78 -8.55 -16.06
C HIS A 25 -9.42 -9.20 -16.26
N GLU A 26 -8.33 -8.56 -15.83
CA GLU A 26 -6.99 -9.04 -16.16
C GLU A 26 -6.40 -9.96 -15.08
N ALA A 27 -6.00 -11.15 -15.51
CA ALA A 27 -5.38 -12.14 -14.62
C ALA A 27 -4.00 -11.69 -14.10
N ASN A 28 -3.25 -10.93 -14.92
CA ASN A 28 -1.91 -10.44 -14.59
C ASN A 28 -1.99 -9.02 -14.04
N THR A 29 -2.51 -8.91 -12.84
CA THR A 29 -2.59 -7.65 -12.11
C THR A 29 -1.86 -7.79 -10.78
N HIS A 30 -0.90 -6.91 -10.55
CA HIS A 30 -0.34 -6.63 -9.23
C HIS A 30 -1.12 -5.46 -8.63
N ARG A 31 -1.59 -5.64 -7.38
CA ARG A 31 -2.21 -4.60 -6.58
C ARG A 31 -1.58 -4.61 -5.20
N HIS A 32 -1.18 -3.44 -4.74
CA HIS A 32 -0.72 -3.25 -3.38
C HIS A 32 -1.88 -3.39 -2.39
N LEU A 33 -1.60 -3.91 -1.20
CA LEU A 33 -2.54 -3.91 -0.07
C LEU A 33 -2.54 -2.50 0.54
N ASP A 34 -3.63 -1.77 0.35
CA ASP A 34 -3.73 -0.37 0.69
C ASP A 34 -5.12 0.01 1.20
N TRP A 35 -5.19 1.11 1.93
CA TRP A 35 -6.42 1.76 2.35
C TRP A 35 -7.05 2.60 1.24
N HIS A 36 -6.23 3.01 0.27
CA HIS A 36 -6.66 3.71 -0.92
C HIS A 36 -7.01 2.74 -2.04
N SER A 37 -8.10 3.01 -2.75
CA SER A 37 -8.31 2.38 -4.04
C SER A 37 -7.24 2.86 -5.02
N VAL A 38 -6.66 1.94 -5.80
CA VAL A 38 -5.70 2.31 -6.85
C VAL A 38 -6.27 3.28 -7.88
N LEU A 39 -7.59 3.38 -7.97
CA LEU A 39 -8.30 4.32 -8.86
C LEU A 39 -8.35 5.75 -8.31
N GLU A 40 -8.17 5.93 -7.01
CA GLU A 40 -8.15 7.26 -6.38
C GLU A 40 -6.89 8.06 -6.72
N TRP A 41 -5.82 7.36 -7.13
CA TRP A 41 -4.56 7.97 -7.55
C TRP A 41 -4.57 8.47 -8.99
N ILE A 42 -5.63 8.20 -9.77
CA ILE A 42 -5.74 8.64 -11.17
C ILE A 42 -5.75 10.17 -11.23
N GLY A 43 -4.91 10.72 -12.10
CA GLY A 43 -4.71 12.17 -12.25
C GLY A 43 -3.66 12.76 -11.29
N GLY A 44 -3.19 11.97 -10.31
CA GLY A 44 -2.09 12.32 -9.46
C GLY A 44 -0.71 12.10 -10.09
N ALA A 45 0.33 12.43 -9.34
CA ALA A 45 1.70 12.14 -9.72
C ALA A 45 1.95 10.62 -9.78
N ASN A 46 2.89 10.20 -10.63
CA ASN A 46 3.37 8.83 -10.71
C ASN A 46 2.29 7.78 -11.03
N TYR A 47 1.38 8.14 -11.94
CA TYR A 47 0.42 7.22 -12.52
C TYR A 47 0.47 7.30 -14.06
N TRP A 48 0.80 6.19 -14.72
CA TRP A 48 0.96 6.09 -16.16
C TRP A 48 0.05 5.03 -16.76
N VAL A 49 -0.31 5.26 -18.02
CA VAL A 49 -1.01 4.28 -18.86
C VAL A 49 -0.23 4.05 -20.15
N LEU A 50 -0.33 2.84 -20.66
CA LEU A 50 0.05 2.50 -22.02
C LEU A 50 -1.22 2.52 -22.87
N GLU A 51 -1.27 3.43 -23.82
CA GLU A 51 -2.41 3.61 -24.73
C GLU A 51 -2.07 3.10 -26.12
N GLU A 52 -3.01 2.42 -26.75
CA GLU A 52 -2.96 2.02 -28.14
C GLU A 52 -4.28 2.39 -28.83
N ASN A 53 -4.22 3.28 -29.83
CA ASN A 53 -5.40 3.73 -30.60
C ASN A 53 -6.57 4.23 -29.71
N GLY A 54 -6.28 4.98 -28.65
CA GLY A 54 -7.29 5.51 -27.73
C GLY A 54 -7.76 4.52 -26.64
N LEU A 55 -7.20 3.30 -26.61
CA LEU A 55 -7.52 2.29 -25.60
C LEU A 55 -6.37 2.14 -24.60
N VAL A 56 -6.68 2.18 -23.31
CA VAL A 56 -5.74 1.87 -22.23
C VAL A 56 -5.51 0.36 -22.20
N THR A 57 -4.29 -0.05 -22.50
CA THR A 57 -3.89 -1.46 -22.57
C THR A 57 -3.03 -1.89 -21.39
N ALA A 58 -2.49 -0.93 -20.64
CA ALA A 58 -1.82 -1.19 -19.38
C ALA A 58 -1.85 0.05 -18.47
N ALA A 59 -1.69 -0.17 -17.18
CA ALA A 59 -1.64 0.86 -16.16
C ALA A 59 -0.55 0.53 -15.13
N PHE A 60 0.15 1.58 -14.68
CA PHE A 60 1.17 1.50 -13.64
C PHE A 60 1.03 2.70 -12.70
N ALA A 61 0.94 2.44 -11.41
CA ALA A 61 0.84 3.47 -10.39
C ALA A 61 1.88 3.26 -9.30
N CYS A 62 2.63 4.31 -9.02
CA CYS A 62 3.69 4.33 -8.02
C CYS A 62 3.72 5.71 -7.32
N PRO A 63 2.60 6.14 -6.68
CA PRO A 63 2.56 7.40 -5.96
C PRO A 63 3.49 7.36 -4.75
N GLU A 64 4.03 8.52 -4.42
CA GLU A 64 4.89 8.70 -3.25
C GLU A 64 4.00 8.90 -2.01
N GLU A 65 4.00 7.90 -1.16
CA GLU A 65 3.35 7.90 0.15
C GLU A 65 3.85 6.70 0.98
N PRO A 66 4.51 6.95 2.13
CA PRO A 66 4.87 8.24 2.73
C PRO A 66 5.93 9.00 1.92
N PRO A 67 6.26 10.23 2.29
CA PRO A 67 7.30 11.01 1.61
C PRO A 67 8.61 10.22 1.43
N SER A 68 9.24 10.37 0.27
CA SER A 68 10.48 9.67 -0.13
C SER A 68 10.34 8.15 -0.33
N VAL A 69 9.11 7.60 -0.32
CA VAL A 69 8.84 6.19 -0.62
C VAL A 69 7.71 6.09 -1.65
N ALA A 70 8.01 5.55 -2.82
CA ALA A 70 7.03 5.31 -3.87
C ALA A 70 6.68 3.81 -3.91
N TRP A 71 5.53 3.45 -3.36
CA TRP A 71 5.03 2.08 -3.42
C TRP A 71 4.39 1.79 -4.77
N ILE A 72 4.78 0.69 -5.41
CA ILE A 72 4.10 0.21 -6.61
C ILE A 72 2.72 -0.29 -6.22
N ARG A 73 1.72 0.55 -6.44
CA ARG A 73 0.32 0.31 -6.06
C ARG A 73 -0.43 -0.51 -7.10
N LEU A 74 -0.05 -0.37 -8.36
CA LEU A 74 -0.67 -1.06 -9.48
C LEU A 74 0.35 -1.37 -10.57
N PHE A 75 0.31 -2.58 -11.09
CA PHE A 75 0.72 -2.92 -12.45
C PHE A 75 -0.32 -3.86 -13.04
N ALA A 76 -0.97 -3.45 -14.11
CA ALA A 76 -1.97 -4.24 -14.82
C ALA A 76 -1.77 -4.08 -16.32
N HIS A 77 -1.96 -5.17 -17.09
CA HIS A 77 -1.84 -5.12 -18.54
C HIS A 77 -2.80 -6.08 -19.23
N HIS A 78 -3.18 -5.75 -20.47
CA HIS A 78 -3.98 -6.61 -21.32
C HIS A 78 -3.16 -7.86 -21.75
N PRO A 79 -3.70 -9.10 -21.66
CA PRO A 79 -2.95 -10.34 -21.86
C PRO A 79 -2.39 -10.55 -23.26
N ARG A 80 -2.85 -9.79 -24.27
CA ARG A 80 -2.27 -9.87 -25.62
C ARG A 80 -0.83 -9.36 -25.71
N PHE A 81 -0.34 -8.65 -24.69
CA PHE A 81 1.03 -8.16 -24.64
C PHE A 81 1.84 -8.91 -23.59
N PRO A 82 3.10 -9.26 -23.88
CA PRO A 82 3.98 -9.84 -22.88
C PRO A 82 4.19 -8.90 -21.70
N ALA A 83 4.02 -9.42 -20.47
CA ALA A 83 4.17 -8.62 -19.26
C ALA A 83 5.52 -7.90 -19.17
N SER A 84 6.60 -8.57 -19.61
CA SER A 84 7.96 -8.02 -19.59
C SER A 84 8.14 -6.81 -20.52
N GLU A 85 7.54 -6.84 -21.70
CA GLU A 85 7.63 -5.71 -22.66
C GLU A 85 6.85 -4.50 -22.13
N VAL A 86 5.62 -4.73 -21.64
CA VAL A 86 4.77 -3.68 -21.07
C VAL A 86 5.41 -3.08 -19.81
N TRP A 87 5.92 -3.94 -18.94
CA TRP A 87 6.63 -3.53 -17.73
C TRP A 87 7.83 -2.66 -18.07
N SER A 88 8.70 -3.11 -18.98
CA SER A 88 9.91 -2.37 -19.35
C SER A 88 9.59 -0.94 -19.75
N VAL A 89 8.61 -0.74 -20.63
CA VAL A 89 8.25 0.59 -21.13
C VAL A 89 7.65 1.48 -20.05
N LEU A 90 6.73 0.96 -19.23
CA LEU A 90 6.11 1.72 -18.15
C LEU A 90 7.11 2.03 -17.04
N TRP A 91 7.93 1.04 -16.67
CA TRP A 91 8.93 1.19 -15.61
C TRP A 91 10.04 2.19 -16.00
N GLU A 92 10.59 2.10 -17.22
CA GLU A 92 11.61 3.06 -17.66
C GLU A 92 11.09 4.49 -17.64
N THR A 93 9.83 4.71 -18.09
CA THR A 93 9.20 6.04 -18.04
C THR A 93 8.99 6.50 -16.60
N ALA A 94 8.43 5.63 -15.74
CA ALA A 94 8.16 5.94 -14.34
C ALA A 94 9.44 6.25 -13.58
N ARG A 95 10.45 5.39 -13.73
CA ARG A 95 11.76 5.54 -13.08
C ARG A 95 12.42 6.88 -13.45
N ALA A 96 12.41 7.21 -14.74
CA ALA A 96 12.98 8.48 -15.19
C ALA A 96 12.27 9.69 -14.60
N ASP A 97 10.95 9.64 -14.46
CA ASP A 97 10.16 10.74 -13.89
C ASP A 97 10.35 10.85 -12.38
N ILE A 98 10.29 9.73 -11.65
CA ILE A 98 10.46 9.69 -10.19
C ILE A 98 11.82 10.26 -9.80
N TYR A 99 12.91 9.73 -10.37
CA TYR A 99 14.27 10.16 -9.99
C TYR A 99 14.64 11.55 -10.53
N ARG A 100 13.91 12.06 -11.53
CA ARG A 100 14.07 13.47 -11.95
C ARG A 100 13.47 14.42 -10.92
N SER A 101 12.33 14.06 -10.33
CA SER A 101 11.63 14.87 -9.33
C SER A 101 12.29 14.76 -7.97
N GLU A 102 12.59 13.54 -7.53
CA GLU A 102 13.13 13.23 -6.20
C GLU A 102 14.17 12.10 -6.30
N PRO A 103 15.47 12.43 -6.49
CA PRO A 103 16.53 11.43 -6.70
C PRO A 103 16.73 10.45 -5.54
N GLN A 104 16.25 10.78 -4.34
CA GLN A 104 16.40 9.97 -3.13
C GLN A 104 15.18 9.06 -2.87
N THR A 105 14.12 9.15 -3.69
CA THR A 105 12.91 8.34 -3.51
C THR A 105 13.25 6.86 -3.64
N LYS A 106 12.87 6.08 -2.63
CA LYS A 106 12.92 4.62 -2.67
C LYS A 106 11.67 4.09 -3.34
N VAL A 107 11.85 3.23 -4.35
CA VAL A 107 10.72 2.54 -4.99
C VAL A 107 10.61 1.13 -4.44
N ALA A 108 9.43 0.74 -3.97
CA ALA A 108 9.20 -0.53 -3.31
C ALA A 108 7.88 -1.20 -3.73
N ALA A 109 7.78 -2.50 -3.47
CA ALA A 109 6.56 -3.28 -3.70
C ALA A 109 6.42 -4.40 -2.67
N ILE A 110 5.20 -4.64 -2.18
CA ILE A 110 4.86 -5.89 -1.48
C ILE A 110 4.40 -6.90 -2.53
N VAL A 111 5.15 -7.97 -2.71
CA VAL A 111 4.97 -8.92 -3.80
C VAL A 111 4.25 -10.17 -3.32
N LEU A 112 3.09 -10.46 -3.90
CA LEU A 112 2.28 -11.65 -3.60
C LEU A 112 2.32 -12.71 -4.71
N LYS A 113 2.85 -12.36 -5.89
CA LYS A 113 2.81 -13.22 -7.08
C LYS A 113 4.19 -13.37 -7.71
N GLN A 114 4.62 -14.60 -7.94
CA GLN A 114 5.95 -14.91 -8.49
C GLN A 114 6.24 -14.24 -9.83
N TRP A 115 5.23 -14.14 -10.73
CA TRP A 115 5.45 -13.50 -12.03
C TRP A 115 5.86 -12.02 -11.89
N PHE A 116 5.28 -11.32 -10.92
CA PHE A 116 5.61 -9.91 -10.67
C PHE A 116 6.98 -9.78 -9.98
N GLN A 117 7.31 -10.68 -9.06
CA GLN A 117 8.64 -10.75 -8.47
C GLN A 117 9.73 -10.91 -9.54
N ASN A 118 9.51 -11.77 -10.52
CA ASN A 118 10.47 -11.98 -11.62
C ASN A 118 10.69 -10.71 -12.44
N LEU A 119 9.65 -9.90 -12.70
CA LEU A 119 9.78 -8.61 -13.37
C LEU A 119 10.61 -7.62 -12.55
N LEU A 120 10.34 -7.52 -11.26
CA LEU A 120 11.08 -6.64 -10.36
C LEU A 120 12.57 -7.02 -10.29
N VAL A 121 12.88 -8.29 -10.05
CA VAL A 121 14.26 -8.78 -10.00
C VAL A 121 14.99 -8.52 -11.31
N SER A 122 14.35 -8.76 -12.46
CA SER A 122 14.94 -8.46 -13.77
C SER A 122 15.17 -6.97 -14.02
N SER A 123 14.52 -6.11 -13.24
CA SER A 123 14.66 -4.65 -13.29
C SER A 123 15.60 -4.07 -12.22
N GLY A 124 16.31 -4.94 -11.49
CA GLY A 124 17.30 -4.55 -10.50
C GLY A 124 16.73 -4.29 -9.09
N PHE A 125 15.49 -4.70 -8.83
CA PHE A 125 14.98 -4.70 -7.45
C PHE A 125 15.59 -5.84 -6.65
N GLU A 126 15.86 -5.56 -5.39
CA GLU A 126 16.36 -6.54 -4.43
C GLU A 126 15.27 -6.92 -3.43
N ASN A 127 15.35 -8.14 -2.88
CA ASN A 127 14.48 -8.55 -1.79
C ASN A 127 15.08 -8.03 -0.48
N ASP A 128 14.42 -7.05 0.12
CA ASP A 128 14.88 -6.40 1.34
C ASP A 128 14.32 -7.11 2.58
N GLU A 129 13.00 -7.35 2.61
CA GLU A 129 12.31 -7.94 3.75
C GLU A 129 11.28 -9.00 3.32
N ASN A 130 10.99 -9.94 4.22
CA ASN A 130 9.94 -10.93 4.04
C ASN A 130 8.74 -10.61 4.94
N VAL A 131 7.59 -10.34 4.34
CA VAL A 131 6.33 -10.14 5.06
C VAL A 131 5.69 -11.50 5.33
N VAL A 132 5.39 -11.80 6.60
CA VAL A 132 4.74 -13.04 7.02
C VAL A 132 3.27 -12.80 7.28
N LEU A 133 2.41 -13.56 6.61
CA LEU A 133 0.96 -13.56 6.87
C LEU A 133 0.63 -14.64 7.91
N LEU A 134 0.15 -14.22 9.08
CA LEU A 134 -0.29 -15.12 10.14
C LEU A 134 -1.81 -15.31 10.08
N ARG A 135 -2.27 -16.55 10.23
CA ARG A 135 -3.69 -16.87 10.33
C ARG A 135 -3.97 -17.51 11.68
N LEU A 136 -4.89 -16.92 12.42
CA LEU A 136 -5.41 -17.52 13.64
C LEU A 136 -6.51 -18.52 13.26
N GLY A 137 -6.31 -19.78 13.69
CA GLY A 137 -7.29 -20.86 13.50
C GLY A 137 -8.35 -20.88 14.60
N GLU A 138 -8.34 -21.93 15.44
CA GLU A 138 -9.24 -22.03 16.60
C GLU A 138 -8.84 -21.08 17.71
N LEU A 139 -9.81 -20.27 18.18
CA LEU A 139 -9.62 -19.34 19.27
C LEU A 139 -9.75 -20.04 20.61
N THR A 140 -8.65 -20.18 21.33
CA THR A 140 -8.72 -20.35 22.78
C THR A 140 -8.72 -18.93 23.37
N TYR A 141 -9.88 -18.45 23.79
CA TYR A 141 -9.99 -17.13 24.41
C TYR A 141 -9.21 -17.13 25.74
N ARG A 142 -8.22 -16.24 25.82
CA ARG A 142 -7.54 -15.92 27.08
C ARG A 142 -7.78 -14.45 27.39
N SER A 143 -8.39 -14.18 28.55
CA SER A 143 -8.53 -12.82 29.02
C SER A 143 -7.22 -12.37 29.67
N TYR A 144 -6.72 -11.24 29.24
CA TYR A 144 -5.58 -10.58 29.87
C TYR A 144 -6.06 -9.24 30.42
N SER A 145 -5.70 -8.96 31.67
CA SER A 145 -5.90 -7.63 32.23
C SER A 145 -4.72 -6.75 31.83
N PRO A 146 -4.96 -5.52 31.41
CA PRO A 146 -3.86 -4.61 31.11
C PRO A 146 -3.00 -4.36 32.36
N PRO A 147 -1.69 -4.15 32.22
CA PRO A 147 -0.81 -3.75 33.31
C PRO A 147 -1.31 -2.50 34.04
N ARG A 148 -0.88 -2.30 35.31
CA ARG A 148 -1.21 -1.09 36.07
C ARG A 148 -0.71 0.15 35.34
N GLY A 149 -1.55 1.19 35.25
CA GLY A 149 -1.23 2.44 34.55
C GLY A 149 -1.44 2.40 33.05
N LEU A 150 -1.85 1.25 32.49
CA LEU A 150 -2.21 1.13 31.08
C LEU A 150 -3.72 1.04 30.90
N ARG A 151 -4.26 1.83 30.00
CA ARG A 151 -5.68 1.81 29.62
C ARG A 151 -5.82 1.53 28.12
N ILE A 152 -6.64 0.54 27.78
CA ILE A 152 -7.04 0.28 26.40
C ILE A 152 -8.48 0.78 26.23
N ARG A 153 -8.71 1.59 25.20
CA ARG A 153 -10.03 2.15 24.88
C ARG A 153 -10.26 2.20 23.38
N LEU A 154 -11.52 2.36 22.99
CA LEU A 154 -11.84 2.63 21.58
C LEU A 154 -11.14 3.91 21.11
N MET A 155 -10.60 3.82 19.91
CA MET A 155 -9.98 4.95 19.21
C MET A 155 -11.04 5.98 18.83
N ARG A 156 -10.67 7.25 18.84
CA ARG A 156 -11.46 8.38 18.38
C ARG A 156 -10.74 9.10 17.25
N MET A 157 -11.45 9.92 16.50
CA MET A 157 -10.87 10.72 15.41
C MET A 157 -9.73 11.63 15.92
N GLU A 158 -9.90 12.18 17.12
CA GLU A 158 -8.92 13.06 17.75
C GLU A 158 -7.61 12.35 18.15
N ASP A 159 -7.62 11.03 18.21
CA ASP A 159 -6.42 10.23 18.51
C ASP A 159 -5.50 10.08 17.28
N LEU A 160 -6.01 10.24 16.07
CA LEU A 160 -5.29 9.93 14.84
C LEU A 160 -3.95 10.65 14.66
N PRO A 161 -3.78 11.92 15.05
CA PRO A 161 -2.46 12.56 15.04
C PRO A 161 -1.43 11.85 15.94
N PHE A 162 -1.84 11.40 17.12
CA PHE A 162 -0.98 10.65 18.04
C PHE A 162 -0.75 9.21 17.53
N VAL A 163 -1.74 8.60 16.91
CA VAL A 163 -1.61 7.29 16.24
C VAL A 163 -0.59 7.37 15.10
N ALA A 164 -0.57 8.45 14.32
CA ALA A 164 0.41 8.66 13.26
C ALA A 164 1.84 8.80 13.83
N GLU A 165 1.99 9.46 14.96
CA GLU A 165 3.28 9.52 15.69
C GLU A 165 3.73 8.12 16.15
N VAL A 166 2.82 7.35 16.76
CA VAL A 166 3.11 5.97 17.18
C VAL A 166 3.48 5.12 15.97
N ASP A 167 2.78 5.25 14.85
CA ASP A 167 3.05 4.50 13.63
C ASP A 167 4.44 4.80 13.07
N LEU A 168 4.80 6.08 13.00
CA LEU A 168 6.13 6.50 12.56
C LEU A 168 7.24 5.97 13.47
N LEU A 169 7.07 6.04 14.78
CA LEU A 169 8.05 5.54 15.76
C LEU A 169 8.17 4.01 15.74
N ALA A 170 7.06 3.30 15.55
CA ALA A 170 7.03 1.84 15.54
C ALA A 170 7.59 1.23 14.26
N PHE A 171 7.35 1.86 13.10
CA PHE A 171 7.66 1.28 11.78
C PHE A 171 8.74 2.05 10.99
N GLY A 172 9.14 3.21 11.47
CA GLY A 172 10.13 4.05 10.79
C GLY A 172 9.62 4.72 9.52
N SER A 173 10.47 5.55 8.91
CA SER A 173 10.10 6.38 7.76
C SER A 173 9.71 5.61 6.51
N PHE A 174 10.14 4.36 6.38
CA PHE A 174 9.86 3.54 5.19
C PHE A 174 8.49 2.86 5.25
N TRP A 175 8.12 2.33 6.43
CA TRP A 175 6.93 1.50 6.60
C TRP A 175 5.74 2.21 7.27
N HIS A 176 5.90 3.47 7.69
CA HIS A 176 4.80 4.16 8.35
C HIS A 176 3.68 4.54 7.39
N ASN A 177 2.48 4.68 7.92
CA ASN A 177 1.35 5.24 7.19
C ASN A 177 1.23 6.75 7.48
N ALA A 178 1.01 7.53 6.44
CA ALA A 178 0.69 8.95 6.59
C ALA A 178 -0.66 9.12 7.31
N LEU A 179 -0.89 10.31 7.90
CA LEU A 179 -2.11 10.61 8.64
C LEU A 179 -3.38 10.37 7.79
N ASP A 180 -3.36 10.75 6.50
CA ASP A 180 -4.50 10.54 5.60
C ASP A 180 -4.81 9.04 5.41
N SER A 181 -3.79 8.20 5.22
CA SER A 181 -3.94 6.75 5.16
C SER A 181 -4.52 6.17 6.45
N LEU A 182 -4.09 6.67 7.62
CA LEU A 182 -4.63 6.24 8.91
C LEU A 182 -6.07 6.71 9.12
N GLN A 183 -6.44 7.89 8.65
CA GLN A 183 -7.83 8.37 8.67
C GLN A 183 -8.74 7.47 7.82
N ARG A 184 -8.28 7.06 6.64
CA ARG A 184 -9.00 6.11 5.79
C ARG A 184 -9.09 4.72 6.43
N ALA A 185 -8.00 4.23 7.00
CA ALA A 185 -7.97 2.97 7.72
C ALA A 185 -8.99 2.97 8.87
N TYR A 186 -9.04 4.06 9.64
CA TYR A 186 -10.00 4.24 10.73
C TYR A 186 -11.46 4.27 10.23
N ALA A 187 -11.73 4.99 9.13
CA ALA A 187 -13.08 5.04 8.54
C ALA A 187 -13.60 3.68 8.05
N HIS A 188 -12.70 2.75 7.69
CA HIS A 188 -13.03 1.38 7.26
C HIS A 188 -12.83 0.32 8.36
N ALA A 189 -12.41 0.75 9.57
CA ALA A 189 -12.14 -0.19 10.65
C ALA A 189 -13.43 -0.78 11.21
N LEU A 190 -13.46 -2.10 11.35
CA LEU A 190 -14.47 -2.80 12.14
C LEU A 190 -14.24 -2.59 13.63
N HIS A 191 -12.97 -2.53 14.04
CA HIS A 191 -12.55 -2.33 15.41
C HIS A 191 -11.22 -1.58 15.45
N ALA A 192 -11.17 -0.51 16.23
CA ALA A 192 -9.99 0.30 16.41
C ALA A 192 -9.84 0.68 17.90
N THR A 193 -8.65 0.49 18.46
CA THR A 193 -8.34 0.86 19.84
C THR A 193 -7.01 1.57 19.95
N VAL A 194 -6.86 2.34 21.02
CA VAL A 194 -5.58 2.89 21.48
C VAL A 194 -5.25 2.37 22.87
N ALA A 195 -3.96 2.23 23.11
CA ALA A 195 -3.39 2.01 24.44
C ALA A 195 -2.76 3.31 24.90
N GLU A 196 -3.11 3.75 26.10
CA GLU A 196 -2.63 5.01 26.71
C GLU A 196 -2.11 4.78 28.12
N ASP A 197 -1.10 5.53 28.50
CA ASP A 197 -0.60 5.69 29.87
C ASP A 197 -0.53 7.18 30.26
N ASP A 198 0.12 7.51 31.35
CA ASP A 198 0.26 8.92 31.81
C ASP A 198 0.98 9.82 30.80
N SER A 199 1.70 9.27 29.84
CA SER A 199 2.37 10.01 28.76
C SER A 199 1.48 10.23 27.50
N GLY A 200 0.29 9.63 27.46
CA GLY A 200 -0.65 9.69 26.35
C GLY A 200 -0.74 8.38 25.55
N VAL A 201 -1.01 8.48 24.24
CA VAL A 201 -1.15 7.30 23.36
C VAL A 201 0.22 6.69 23.10
N ILE A 202 0.38 5.42 23.50
CA ILE A 202 1.62 4.64 23.35
C ILE A 202 1.50 3.47 22.38
N GLY A 203 0.28 3.10 22.00
CA GLY A 203 0.02 2.02 21.05
C GLY A 203 -1.37 2.12 20.46
N TYR A 204 -1.58 1.41 19.36
CA TYR A 204 -2.87 1.35 18.68
C TYR A 204 -3.02 0.05 17.90
N GLN A 205 -4.25 -0.30 17.57
CA GLN A 205 -4.58 -1.32 16.60
C GLN A 205 -5.75 -0.90 15.71
N LEU A 206 -5.73 -1.38 14.46
CA LEU A 206 -6.78 -1.24 13.47
C LEU A 206 -7.10 -2.61 12.89
N SER A 207 -8.36 -3.03 12.99
CA SER A 207 -8.84 -4.27 12.40
C SER A 207 -9.94 -3.98 11.39
N THR A 208 -9.87 -4.60 10.23
CA THR A 208 -10.92 -4.60 9.21
C THR A 208 -11.65 -5.92 9.20
N GLY A 209 -12.87 -5.94 8.65
CA GLY A 209 -13.68 -7.15 8.57
C GLY A 209 -14.40 -7.27 7.24
N ASN A 210 -14.69 -8.51 6.86
CA ASN A 210 -15.53 -8.85 5.73
C ASN A 210 -16.35 -10.12 6.06
N ALA A 211 -17.11 -10.63 5.09
CA ALA A 211 -17.92 -11.83 5.26
C ALA A 211 -17.13 -13.11 5.63
N PHE A 212 -15.80 -13.11 5.43
CA PHE A 212 -14.94 -14.28 5.66
C PHE A 212 -14.13 -14.20 6.96
N GLY A 213 -14.09 -13.04 7.62
CA GLY A 213 -13.37 -12.90 8.89
C GLY A 213 -12.88 -11.48 9.18
N VAL A 214 -12.06 -11.40 10.21
CA VAL A 214 -11.43 -10.16 10.69
C VAL A 214 -9.94 -10.22 10.39
N HIS A 215 -9.40 -9.12 9.91
CA HIS A 215 -7.99 -8.94 9.65
C HIS A 215 -7.43 -7.87 10.59
N LEU A 216 -6.45 -8.24 11.44
CA LEU A 216 -5.65 -7.27 12.17
C LEU A 216 -4.72 -6.60 11.16
N ALA A 217 -5.15 -5.46 10.69
CA ALA A 217 -4.50 -4.80 9.57
C ALA A 217 -3.28 -3.98 9.99
N ARG A 218 -3.32 -3.42 11.20
CA ARG A 218 -2.19 -2.65 11.74
C ARG A 218 -2.18 -2.71 13.26
N LEU A 219 -1.00 -2.91 13.84
CA LEU A 219 -0.75 -2.86 15.28
C LEU A 219 0.61 -2.23 15.50
N GLY A 220 0.65 -1.08 16.18
CA GLY A 220 1.88 -0.37 16.50
C GLY A 220 1.97 -0.05 17.99
N VAL A 221 3.18 -0.12 18.54
CA VAL A 221 3.49 0.27 19.92
C VAL A 221 4.81 1.04 19.90
N LYS A 222 4.86 2.20 20.56
CA LYS A 222 6.09 3.01 20.69
C LYS A 222 7.24 2.14 21.21
N PRO A 223 8.46 2.21 20.66
CA PRO A 223 9.57 1.35 21.06
C PRO A 223 9.82 1.30 22.57
N GLU A 224 9.75 2.44 23.27
CA GLU A 224 9.94 2.57 24.71
C GLU A 224 8.81 1.93 25.55
N ALA A 225 7.66 1.65 24.92
CA ALA A 225 6.52 1.03 25.57
C ALA A 225 6.38 -0.48 25.27
N GLN A 226 7.22 -1.03 24.39
CA GLN A 226 7.20 -2.46 24.05
C GLN A 226 7.66 -3.33 25.22
N GLY A 227 7.27 -4.62 25.20
CA GLY A 227 7.69 -5.61 26.20
C GLY A 227 7.01 -5.49 27.56
N ARG A 228 5.98 -4.68 27.69
CA ARG A 228 5.24 -4.50 28.97
C ARG A 228 4.03 -5.44 29.11
N GLY A 229 3.80 -6.35 28.18
CA GLY A 229 2.69 -7.31 28.22
C GLY A 229 1.71 -7.23 27.10
#